data_7cf6ba63edf8c6932d314e0f2b8a5a34
#
_entry.id   7cf6ba63edf8c6932d314e0f2b8a5a34
#
_cell.length_a   1.000
_cell.length_b   1.000
_cell.length_c   1.000
_cell.angle_alpha   90.00
_cell.angle_beta   90.00
_cell.angle_gamma   90.00
#
_symmetry.space_group_name_H-M   'P 1'
#
loop_
_entity.id
_entity.type
_entity.pdbx_description
1 polymer ?
#
loop_
_entity_poly.entity_id
_entity_poly.type
_entity_poly.pdbx_seq_one_letter_code
_entity_poly.pdbx_strand_id
1 'polypeptide(L)'
;MNLLFGILLSLSFQFPSDSTTFEGVASYYHNMFHGRFTANGERFDQTRLTAAHKTLEFGTIVRVRNLKNNRWVVVRINDRLPPNSKRMIDLSRAAARELGMILDGIVPARMTVLQEKVWVPYLDYLKPKGMLIQFYSPKPRHSKYFISY
;
A
#
# COMPACT_ATOMS: atom_id res chain seq x y z
N MET A 1 -53.88 -17.27 -6.68
CA MET A 1 -52.89 -16.63 -7.57
C MET A 1 -52.07 -15.66 -6.70
N ASN A 2 -50.97 -16.14 -6.08
CA ASN A 2 -50.15 -15.39 -5.15
C ASN A 2 -48.91 -14.91 -5.88
N LEU A 3 -48.83 -13.60 -6.11
CA LEU A 3 -47.67 -12.91 -6.60
C LEU A 3 -46.71 -12.67 -5.43
N LEU A 4 -45.64 -13.48 -5.36
CA LEU A 4 -44.49 -13.23 -4.49
C LEU A 4 -43.63 -12.15 -5.15
N PHE A 5 -43.72 -10.90 -4.65
CA PHE A 5 -42.77 -9.84 -4.96
C PHE A 5 -41.44 -10.13 -4.26
N GLY A 6 -40.48 -10.62 -5.02
CA GLY A 6 -39.11 -10.75 -4.56
C GLY A 6 -38.46 -9.35 -4.45
N ILE A 7 -38.25 -8.87 -3.23
CA ILE A 7 -37.46 -7.66 -2.98
C ILE A 7 -36.00 -8.03 -3.20
N LEU A 8 -35.47 -7.64 -4.34
CA LEU A 8 -34.03 -7.69 -4.63
C LEU A 8 -33.35 -6.58 -3.80
N LEU A 9 -32.80 -6.93 -2.63
CA LEU A 9 -31.96 -6.01 -1.87
C LEU A 9 -30.64 -5.86 -2.61
N SER A 10 -30.52 -4.84 -3.45
CA SER A 10 -29.22 -4.43 -4.00
C SER A 10 -28.37 -3.85 -2.87
N LEU A 11 -27.47 -4.64 -2.31
CA LEU A 11 -26.41 -4.13 -1.44
C LEU A 11 -25.50 -3.24 -2.29
N SER A 12 -25.77 -1.93 -2.29
CA SER A 12 -24.83 -0.94 -2.80
C SER A 12 -23.65 -0.88 -1.81
N PHE A 13 -22.56 -1.54 -2.16
CA PHE A 13 -21.31 -1.38 -1.43
C PHE A 13 -20.79 0.04 -1.69
N GLN A 14 -21.18 0.96 -0.82
CA GLN A 14 -20.71 2.33 -0.84
C GLN A 14 -19.32 2.36 -0.19
N PHE A 15 -18.28 2.40 -1.02
CA PHE A 15 -16.92 2.66 -0.52
C PHE A 15 -16.91 4.06 0.10
N PRO A 16 -16.40 4.23 1.33
CA PRO A 16 -16.28 5.57 1.90
C PRO A 16 -15.40 6.42 0.98
N SER A 17 -15.94 7.58 0.57
CA SER A 17 -15.36 8.50 -0.40
C SER A 17 -14.17 9.33 0.13
N ASP A 18 -13.64 9.00 1.30
CA ASP A 18 -12.65 9.81 2.02
C ASP A 18 -11.23 9.24 1.94
N SER A 19 -10.86 8.65 0.81
CA SER A 19 -9.48 8.19 0.60
C SER A 19 -8.60 9.32 0.06
N THR A 20 -7.62 9.75 0.85
CA THR A 20 -6.62 10.73 0.41
C THR A 20 -5.85 10.20 -0.79
N THR A 21 -5.90 10.95 -1.91
CA THR A 21 -5.27 10.56 -3.16
C THR A 21 -4.24 11.61 -3.56
N PHE A 22 -3.08 11.15 -4.04
CA PHE A 22 -1.98 11.96 -4.55
C PHE A 22 -1.68 11.57 -5.98
N GLU A 23 -1.27 12.53 -6.81
CA GLU A 23 -0.71 12.29 -8.13
C GLU A 23 0.72 12.82 -8.21
N GLY A 24 1.57 12.10 -8.92
CA GLY A 24 2.96 12.47 -9.04
C GLY A 24 3.78 11.38 -9.74
N VAL A 25 5.06 11.37 -9.46
CA VAL A 25 6.02 10.48 -10.10
C VAL A 25 6.38 9.36 -9.12
N ALA A 26 6.27 8.11 -9.58
CA ALA A 26 6.81 6.93 -8.90
C ALA A 26 8.13 6.51 -9.54
N SER A 27 9.09 6.13 -8.71
CA SER A 27 10.32 5.44 -9.09
C SER A 27 10.53 4.21 -8.20
N TYR A 28 11.66 3.54 -8.33
CA TYR A 28 12.00 2.44 -7.44
C TYR A 28 13.49 2.45 -7.07
N TYR A 29 13.79 1.80 -5.94
CA TYR A 29 15.14 1.74 -5.39
C TYR A 29 16.13 0.97 -6.28
N HIS A 30 17.35 1.50 -6.35
CA HIS A 30 18.47 0.77 -6.92
C HIS A 30 18.85 -0.43 -6.03
N ASN A 31 19.39 -1.50 -6.62
CA ASN A 31 19.75 -2.74 -5.91
C ASN A 31 20.75 -2.54 -4.76
N MET A 32 21.61 -1.52 -4.83
CA MET A 32 22.59 -1.20 -3.79
C MET A 32 22.00 -0.88 -2.42
N PHE A 33 20.70 -0.60 -2.33
CA PHE A 33 20.04 -0.30 -1.07
C PHE A 33 19.56 -1.56 -0.33
N HIS A 34 19.55 -2.73 -0.98
CA HIS A 34 19.15 -3.97 -0.35
C HIS A 34 19.98 -4.26 0.91
N GLY A 35 19.33 -4.57 2.02
CA GLY A 35 19.94 -4.84 3.33
C GLY A 35 20.33 -3.59 4.14
N ARG A 36 20.25 -2.38 3.59
CA ARG A 36 20.46 -1.14 4.36
C ARG A 36 19.28 -0.87 5.29
N PHE A 37 19.51 -0.10 6.33
CA PHE A 37 18.42 0.33 7.22
C PHE A 37 17.56 1.39 6.54
N THR A 38 16.26 1.23 6.65
CA THR A 38 15.25 2.22 6.28
C THR A 38 15.04 3.22 7.42
N ALA A 39 14.37 4.34 7.15
CA ALA A 39 14.13 5.38 8.14
C ALA A 39 13.28 4.92 9.34
N ASN A 40 12.48 3.86 9.20
CA ASN A 40 11.75 3.26 10.32
C ASN A 40 12.56 2.21 11.11
N GLY A 41 13.83 1.98 10.73
CA GLY A 41 14.73 1.04 11.41
C GLY A 41 14.67 -0.42 10.90
N GLU A 42 13.84 -0.73 9.91
CA GLU A 42 13.83 -2.05 9.28
C GLU A 42 15.02 -2.20 8.31
N ARG A 43 15.41 -3.44 8.00
CA ARG A 43 16.29 -3.69 6.85
C ARG A 43 15.49 -3.68 5.56
N PHE A 44 15.93 -2.86 4.61
CA PHE A 44 15.29 -2.77 3.30
C PHE A 44 15.42 -4.08 2.53
N ASP A 45 14.31 -4.60 2.10
CA ASP A 45 14.22 -5.84 1.33
C ASP A 45 13.52 -5.58 -0.01
N GLN A 46 14.27 -5.72 -1.10
CA GLN A 46 13.78 -5.53 -2.47
C GLN A 46 12.68 -6.51 -2.88
N THR A 47 12.51 -7.61 -2.15
CA THR A 47 11.51 -8.65 -2.44
C THR A 47 10.16 -8.39 -1.77
N ARG A 48 10.11 -7.45 -0.82
CA ARG A 48 8.89 -7.07 -0.11
C ARG A 48 8.17 -5.91 -0.79
N LEU A 49 6.86 -5.82 -0.58
CA LEU A 49 6.04 -4.73 -1.11
C LEU A 49 6.06 -3.53 -0.15
N THR A 50 7.15 -2.75 -0.22
CA THR A 50 7.38 -1.57 0.61
C THR A 50 7.74 -0.36 -0.25
N ALA A 51 7.64 0.83 0.36
CA ALA A 51 7.97 2.08 -0.31
C ALA A 51 8.43 3.17 0.66
N ALA A 52 9.11 4.19 0.09
CA ALA A 52 9.41 5.46 0.75
C ALA A 52 8.43 6.54 0.32
N HIS A 53 8.02 7.35 1.28
CA HIS A 53 7.23 8.57 1.05
C HIS A 53 7.73 9.72 1.94
N LYS A 54 7.48 10.98 1.54
CA LYS A 54 8.01 12.14 2.27
C LYS A 54 7.45 12.27 3.69
N THR A 55 6.14 12.14 3.84
CA THR A 55 5.40 12.56 5.06
C THR A 55 4.43 11.54 5.60
N LEU A 56 3.94 10.57 4.80
CA LEU A 56 3.01 9.56 5.31
C LEU A 56 3.63 8.78 6.47
N GLU A 57 2.84 8.48 7.49
CA GLU A 57 3.30 7.72 8.66
C GLU A 57 3.85 6.34 8.26
N PHE A 58 4.86 5.86 8.99
CA PHE A 58 5.35 4.50 8.80
C PHE A 58 4.26 3.48 9.14
N GLY A 59 4.15 2.46 8.30
CA GLY A 59 3.08 1.47 8.40
C GLY A 59 1.84 1.81 7.56
N THR A 60 1.72 3.04 7.05
CA THR A 60 0.61 3.40 6.15
C THR A 60 0.60 2.49 4.93
N ILE A 61 -0.58 1.97 4.61
CA ILE A 61 -0.80 1.16 3.42
C ILE A 61 -1.36 2.04 2.31
N VAL A 62 -0.73 1.99 1.15
CA VAL A 62 -1.14 2.76 -0.02
C VAL A 62 -1.29 1.87 -1.24
N ARG A 63 -2.26 2.17 -2.09
CA ARG A 63 -2.38 1.62 -3.44
C ARG A 63 -1.75 2.59 -4.42
N VAL A 64 -0.78 2.12 -5.19
CA VAL A 64 -0.11 2.88 -6.24
C VAL A 64 -0.57 2.34 -7.60
N ARG A 65 -1.06 3.23 -8.48
CA ARG A 65 -1.47 2.92 -9.85
C ARG A 65 -0.55 3.60 -10.84
N ASN A 66 0.00 2.84 -11.77
CA ASN A 66 0.75 3.34 -12.91
C ASN A 66 -0.23 3.87 -13.96
N LEU A 67 -0.15 5.16 -14.29
CA LEU A 67 -1.08 5.81 -15.23
C LEU A 67 -0.78 5.49 -16.70
N LYS A 68 0.39 4.87 -17.01
CA LYS A 68 0.71 4.44 -18.38
C LYS A 68 0.05 3.13 -18.78
N ASN A 69 -0.04 2.17 -17.83
CA ASN A 69 -0.52 0.81 -18.12
C ASN A 69 -1.73 0.37 -17.26
N ASN A 70 -2.20 1.24 -16.37
CA ASN A 70 -3.31 1.00 -15.43
C ASN A 70 -3.08 -0.11 -14.40
N ARG A 71 -1.90 -0.73 -14.34
CA ARG A 71 -1.55 -1.70 -13.28
C ARG A 71 -1.43 -0.99 -11.94
N TRP A 72 -1.64 -1.72 -10.86
CA TRP A 72 -1.55 -1.19 -9.51
C TRP A 72 -0.92 -2.23 -8.57
N VAL A 73 -0.38 -1.73 -7.46
CA VAL A 73 0.21 -2.51 -6.38
C VAL A 73 -0.13 -1.87 -5.04
N VAL A 74 -0.27 -2.68 -4.00
CA VAL A 74 -0.41 -2.19 -2.62
C VAL A 74 0.92 -2.35 -1.91
N VAL A 75 1.37 -1.29 -1.25
CA VAL A 75 2.65 -1.24 -0.56
C VAL A 75 2.50 -0.62 0.83
N ARG A 76 3.41 -0.97 1.74
CA ARG A 76 3.53 -0.37 3.06
C ARG A 76 4.66 0.67 3.06
N ILE A 77 4.38 1.85 3.63
CA ILE A 77 5.39 2.89 3.83
C ILE A 77 6.30 2.50 5.01
N ASN A 78 7.60 2.36 4.76
CA ASN A 78 8.60 2.05 5.79
C ASN A 78 9.86 2.91 5.69
N ASP A 79 9.93 3.80 4.70
CA ASP A 79 11.12 4.63 4.48
C ASP A 79 10.76 6.08 4.11
N ARG A 80 11.77 6.94 4.03
CA ARG A 80 11.63 8.37 3.75
C ARG A 80 12.32 8.76 2.46
N LEU A 81 11.59 9.53 1.65
CA LEU A 81 12.18 10.31 0.57
C LEU A 81 12.79 11.61 1.12
N PRO A 82 13.88 12.11 0.51
CA PRO A 82 14.36 13.45 0.82
C PRO A 82 13.26 14.51 0.64
N PRO A 83 13.18 15.53 1.50
CA PRO A 83 12.10 16.54 1.43
C PRO A 83 12.03 17.27 0.08
N ASN A 84 13.16 17.50 -0.56
CA ASN A 84 13.29 18.18 -1.85
C ASN A 84 13.13 17.24 -3.06
N SER A 85 12.87 15.95 -2.87
CA SER A 85 12.63 15.00 -3.96
C SER A 85 11.45 15.45 -4.82
N LYS A 86 11.62 15.40 -6.15
CA LYS A 86 10.50 15.62 -7.10
C LYS A 86 9.61 14.37 -7.23
N ARG A 87 10.04 13.24 -6.70
CA ARG A 87 9.27 11.99 -6.71
C ARG A 87 8.23 11.99 -5.59
N MET A 88 7.09 11.41 -5.87
CA MET A 88 6.03 11.18 -4.89
C MET A 88 6.35 9.97 -4.01
N ILE A 89 6.81 8.88 -4.63
CA ILE A 89 7.03 7.61 -3.98
C ILE A 89 8.18 6.84 -4.63
N ASP A 90 9.02 6.17 -3.84
CA ASP A 90 10.02 5.20 -4.31
C ASP A 90 9.62 3.79 -3.85
N LEU A 91 9.45 2.89 -4.81
CA LEU A 91 8.99 1.52 -4.59
C LEU A 91 10.15 0.55 -4.40
N SER A 92 9.92 -0.54 -3.69
CA SER A 92 10.79 -1.72 -3.78
C SER A 92 10.78 -2.28 -5.20
N ARG A 93 11.80 -3.07 -5.56
CA ARG A 93 11.87 -3.69 -6.89
C ARG A 93 10.72 -4.68 -7.14
N ALA A 94 10.28 -5.42 -6.10
CA ALA A 94 9.11 -6.30 -6.19
C ALA A 94 7.85 -5.50 -6.54
N ALA A 95 7.59 -4.40 -5.84
CA ALA A 95 6.46 -3.52 -6.12
C ALA A 95 6.53 -2.91 -7.53
N ALA A 96 7.69 -2.44 -7.95
CA ALA A 96 7.91 -1.89 -9.30
C ALA A 96 7.65 -2.93 -10.41
N ARG A 97 8.00 -4.19 -10.16
CA ARG A 97 7.73 -5.31 -11.09
C ARG A 97 6.22 -5.56 -11.22
N GLU A 98 5.50 -5.60 -10.11
CA GLU A 98 4.04 -5.76 -10.13
C GLU A 98 3.36 -4.59 -10.83
N LEU A 99 3.86 -3.37 -10.61
CA LEU A 99 3.38 -2.16 -11.26
C LEU A 99 3.73 -2.09 -12.75
N GLY A 100 4.60 -2.99 -13.25
CA GLY A 100 5.02 -3.06 -14.65
C GLY A 100 5.86 -1.86 -15.08
N MET A 101 6.75 -1.34 -14.22
CA MET A 101 7.53 -0.13 -14.48
C MET A 101 9.05 -0.35 -14.53
N ILE A 102 9.52 -1.59 -14.46
CA ILE A 102 10.97 -1.88 -14.38
C ILE A 102 11.75 -1.29 -15.56
N LEU A 103 11.21 -1.39 -16.77
CA LEU A 103 11.87 -0.88 -17.97
C LEU A 103 11.76 0.65 -18.10
N ASP A 104 10.69 1.24 -17.58
CA ASP A 104 10.49 2.69 -17.60
C ASP A 104 11.35 3.41 -16.54
N GLY A 105 11.65 2.76 -15.42
CA GLY A 105 12.36 3.34 -14.28
C GLY A 105 11.54 4.35 -13.48
N ILE A 106 10.87 5.26 -14.17
CA ILE A 106 10.04 6.35 -13.64
C ILE A 106 8.73 6.41 -14.42
N VAL A 107 7.60 6.51 -13.70
CA VAL A 107 6.27 6.59 -14.32
C VAL A 107 5.37 7.61 -13.61
N PRO A 108 4.43 8.23 -14.34
CA PRO A 108 3.34 8.97 -13.70
C PRO A 108 2.45 7.98 -12.94
N ALA A 109 2.11 8.32 -11.72
CA ALA A 109 1.36 7.43 -10.85
C ALA A 109 0.33 8.19 -10.02
N ARG A 110 -0.74 7.47 -9.65
CA ARG A 110 -1.71 7.88 -8.64
C ARG A 110 -1.54 6.99 -7.41
N MET A 111 -1.42 7.61 -6.24
CA MET A 111 -1.33 6.92 -4.96
C MET A 111 -2.56 7.24 -4.14
N THR A 112 -3.22 6.21 -3.61
CA THR A 112 -4.39 6.33 -2.73
C THR A 112 -4.05 5.72 -1.38
N VAL A 113 -4.23 6.48 -0.30
CA VAL A 113 -4.09 5.97 1.07
C VAL A 113 -5.28 5.07 1.36
N LEU A 114 -5.02 3.83 1.77
CA LEU A 114 -6.05 2.88 2.15
C LEU A 114 -6.33 3.00 3.64
N GLN A 115 -7.62 3.08 4.01
CA GLN A 115 -7.99 2.99 5.41
C GLN A 115 -7.85 1.54 5.88
N GLU A 116 -7.45 1.35 7.15
CA GLU A 116 -7.19 0.02 7.74
C GLU A 116 -8.32 -0.99 7.49
N LYS A 117 -9.57 -0.54 7.57
CA LYS A 117 -10.76 -1.39 7.36
C LYS A 117 -10.98 -1.86 5.92
N VAL A 118 -10.33 -1.26 4.94
CA VAL A 118 -10.54 -1.55 3.50
C VAL A 118 -9.46 -2.50 2.96
N TRP A 119 -8.25 -2.46 3.49
CA TRP A 119 -7.13 -3.22 2.94
C TRP A 119 -6.96 -4.63 3.53
N VAL A 120 -7.48 -4.91 4.74
CA VAL A 120 -7.34 -6.23 5.39
C VAL A 120 -7.89 -7.37 4.52
N PRO A 121 -9.11 -7.29 3.96
CA PRO A 121 -9.62 -8.34 3.06
C PRO A 121 -8.80 -8.48 1.78
N TYR A 122 -8.23 -7.37 1.29
CA TYR A 122 -7.44 -7.35 0.08
C TYR A 122 -6.08 -8.03 0.25
N LEU A 123 -5.42 -7.85 1.40
CA LEU A 123 -4.15 -8.52 1.70
C LEU A 123 -4.33 -10.04 1.87
N ASP A 124 -5.48 -10.48 2.37
CA ASP A 124 -5.81 -11.90 2.43
C ASP A 124 -6.00 -12.52 1.04
N TYR A 125 -6.50 -11.75 0.08
CA TYR A 125 -6.60 -12.16 -1.33
C TYR A 125 -5.23 -12.27 -2.02
N LEU A 126 -4.26 -11.42 -1.62
CA LEU A 126 -2.89 -11.40 -2.18
C LEU A 126 -1.96 -12.43 -1.55
N LYS A 127 -2.40 -13.20 -0.53
CA LYS A 127 -1.59 -14.28 0.01
C LYS A 127 -1.38 -15.36 -1.06
N PRO A 128 -0.17 -15.55 -1.60
CA PRO A 128 0.14 -16.78 -2.33
C PRO A 128 -0.12 -17.94 -1.36
N LYS A 129 -0.82 -18.97 -1.80
CA LYS A 129 -1.04 -20.17 -0.98
C LYS A 129 0.30 -20.66 -0.42
N GLY A 130 0.50 -20.52 0.90
CA GLY A 130 1.69 -20.99 1.61
C GLY A 130 2.66 -19.92 2.12
N MET A 131 2.42 -18.63 1.92
CA MET A 131 3.28 -17.58 2.47
C MET A 131 2.63 -16.95 3.70
N LEU A 132 3.20 -17.18 4.88
CA LEU A 132 2.91 -16.44 6.10
C LEU A 132 3.43 -15.01 5.92
N ILE A 133 2.56 -14.09 5.58
CA ILE A 133 2.89 -12.66 5.64
C ILE A 133 2.86 -12.30 7.12
N GLN A 134 4.03 -12.22 7.73
CA GLN A 134 4.18 -11.75 9.10
C GLN A 134 3.99 -10.24 9.09
N PHE A 135 2.77 -9.78 9.40
CA PHE A 135 2.51 -8.38 9.63
C PHE A 135 3.16 -7.98 10.95
N TYR A 136 4.22 -7.20 10.86
CA TYR A 136 4.68 -6.43 12.01
C TYR A 136 3.71 -5.26 12.17
N SER A 137 2.73 -5.42 13.06
CA SER A 137 1.94 -4.30 13.55
C SER A 137 2.85 -3.47 14.46
N PRO A 138 3.23 -2.23 14.10
CA PRO A 138 3.85 -1.36 15.09
C PRO A 138 2.82 -1.14 16.20
N LYS A 139 3.17 -1.47 17.44
CA LYS A 139 2.34 -1.17 18.62
C LYS A 139 2.01 0.33 18.56
N PRO A 140 0.72 0.73 18.63
CA PRO A 140 0.38 2.13 18.74
C PRO A 140 1.02 2.67 20.01
N ARG A 141 1.85 3.69 19.90
CA ARG A 141 2.29 4.48 21.06
C ARG A 141 1.05 5.16 21.60
N HIS A 142 0.64 4.73 22.79
CA HIS A 142 -0.52 5.24 23.55
C HIS A 142 -1.91 4.83 23.04
N SER A 143 -2.35 3.63 23.41
CA SER A 143 -3.74 3.37 23.73
C SER A 143 -3.84 2.96 25.20
N LYS A 144 -4.36 3.86 26.04
CA LYS A 144 -4.77 3.60 27.42
C LYS A 144 -6.15 2.93 27.40
N TYR A 145 -6.28 1.74 26.89
CA TYR A 145 -7.44 0.91 27.17
C TYR A 145 -7.00 -0.56 27.21
N PHE A 146 -6.57 -0.98 28.41
CA PHE A 146 -6.62 -2.38 28.79
C PHE A 146 -8.10 -2.73 29.04
N ILE A 147 -8.66 -3.62 28.27
CA ILE A 147 -9.81 -4.40 28.67
C ILE A 147 -9.29 -5.81 28.88
N SER A 148 -9.17 -6.17 30.16
CA SER A 148 -8.95 -7.54 30.64
C SER A 148 -10.25 -8.33 30.56
N TYR A 149 -10.22 -9.49 29.93
CA TYR A 149 -11.05 -10.65 30.25
C TYR A 149 -10.17 -11.88 30.30
#